data_9831decbf299da393668c3f7b0c56fc4
#
_entry.id   9831decbf299da393668c3f7b0c56fc4
#
_cell.length_a   1.000
_cell.length_b   1.000
_cell.length_c   1.000
_cell.angle_alpha   90.00
_cell.angle_beta   90.00
_cell.angle_gamma   90.00
#
_symmetry.space_group_name_H-M   'P 1'
#
loop_
_entity.id
_entity.type
_entity.pdbx_description
1 polymer ?
#
loop_
_entity_poly.entity_id
_entity_poly.type
_entity_poly.pdbx_seq_one_letter_code
_entity_poly.pdbx_strand_id
1 'polypeptide(L)'
;MAITWALWHIPAFFFPGMAQQHMPPIAFLLMVAAFGIFLALLFNRTRGHLVSTMLAHFSFNMSLAVGGAILGSVFIWTLAFIFSIVAIFGLAKLSAQPIRIAQTGEVFTPLGTDI
;
A
#
# COMPACT_ATOMS: atom_id res chain seq x y z
N MET A 1 6.68 -2.27 -6.87
CA MET A 1 5.20 -2.34 -7.01
C MET A 1 4.47 -1.06 -6.57
N ALA A 2 4.66 -0.50 -5.36
CA ALA A 2 3.92 0.69 -4.92
C ALA A 2 4.11 1.93 -5.82
N ILE A 3 5.34 2.21 -6.26
CA ILE A 3 5.64 3.33 -7.19
C ILE A 3 5.00 3.10 -8.55
N THR A 4 5.12 1.91 -9.11
CA THR A 4 4.51 1.56 -10.40
C THR A 4 3.00 1.72 -10.36
N TRP A 5 2.39 1.32 -9.23
CA TRP A 5 0.95 1.47 -9.01
C TRP A 5 0.53 2.95 -8.89
N ALA A 6 1.32 3.78 -8.21
CA ALA A 6 1.07 5.22 -8.16
C ALA A 6 1.18 5.85 -9.56
N LEU A 7 2.19 5.51 -10.34
CA LEU A 7 2.38 6.02 -11.71
C LEU A 7 1.23 5.61 -12.65
N TRP A 8 0.62 4.46 -12.43
CA TRP A 8 -0.55 4.00 -13.18
C TRP A 8 -1.76 4.94 -13.06
N HIS A 9 -1.82 5.75 -12.00
CA HIS A 9 -2.90 6.71 -11.80
C HIS A 9 -2.70 8.03 -12.53
N ILE A 10 -1.51 8.30 -13.09
CA ILE A 10 -1.21 9.57 -13.77
C ILE A 10 -2.19 9.87 -14.91
N PRO A 11 -2.54 8.93 -15.81
CA PRO A 11 -3.48 9.20 -16.88
C PRO A 11 -4.84 9.70 -16.40
N ALA A 12 -5.30 9.28 -15.21
CA ALA A 12 -6.61 9.66 -14.69
C ALA A 12 -6.75 11.18 -14.40
N PHE A 13 -5.64 11.91 -14.27
CA PHE A 13 -5.66 13.36 -14.11
C PHE A 13 -6.01 14.11 -15.40
N PHE A 14 -5.86 13.45 -16.54
CA PHE A 14 -6.07 14.05 -17.86
C PHE A 14 -7.39 13.64 -18.52
N PHE A 15 -8.07 12.63 -17.98
CA PHE A 15 -9.33 12.16 -18.54
C PHE A 15 -10.53 12.92 -17.93
N PRO A 16 -11.40 13.56 -18.76
CA PRO A 16 -12.60 14.23 -18.29
C PRO A 16 -13.52 13.29 -17.52
N GLY A 17 -14.05 13.78 -16.39
CA GLY A 17 -14.98 13.03 -15.56
C GLY A 17 -14.33 12.12 -14.50
N MET A 18 -13.01 12.02 -14.46
CA MET A 18 -12.31 11.32 -13.38
C MET A 18 -12.22 12.19 -12.13
N ALA A 19 -12.44 11.59 -10.95
CA ALA A 19 -12.35 12.31 -9.68
C ALA A 19 -10.95 12.92 -9.42
N GLN A 20 -9.91 12.32 -9.98
CA GLN A 20 -8.52 12.75 -9.85
C GLN A 20 -8.25 14.13 -10.46
N GLN A 21 -9.06 14.59 -11.43
CA GLN A 21 -8.87 15.90 -12.05
C GLN A 21 -8.91 17.06 -11.03
N HIS A 22 -9.68 16.90 -9.96
CA HIS A 22 -9.85 17.91 -8.93
C HIS A 22 -8.94 17.70 -7.71
N MET A 23 -8.06 16.69 -7.75
CA MET A 23 -7.17 16.36 -6.65
C MET A 23 -5.76 16.92 -6.90
N PRO A 24 -5.03 17.35 -5.86
CA PRO A 24 -3.64 17.77 -6.00
C PRO A 24 -2.78 16.57 -6.42
N PRO A 25 -2.16 16.58 -7.64
CA PRO A 25 -1.50 15.39 -8.20
C PRO A 25 -0.38 14.85 -7.32
N ILE A 26 0.46 15.74 -6.78
CA ILE A 26 1.61 15.36 -5.94
C ILE A 26 1.13 14.68 -4.67
N ALA A 27 0.15 15.26 -3.97
CA ALA A 27 -0.39 14.68 -2.74
C ALA A 27 -1.05 13.32 -3.01
N PHE A 28 -1.80 13.21 -4.10
CA PHE A 28 -2.46 11.97 -4.49
C PHE A 28 -1.45 10.87 -4.81
N LEU A 29 -0.42 11.15 -5.61
CA LEU A 29 0.60 10.15 -5.96
C LEU A 29 1.41 9.70 -4.74
N LEU A 30 1.78 10.63 -3.85
CA LEU A 30 2.43 10.29 -2.58
C LEU A 30 1.54 9.41 -1.70
N MET A 31 0.26 9.78 -1.57
CA MET A 31 -0.72 9.01 -0.82
C MET A 31 -0.86 7.58 -1.36
N VAL A 32 -1.01 7.42 -2.67
CA VAL A 32 -1.18 6.10 -3.31
C VAL A 32 0.09 5.26 -3.16
N ALA A 33 1.28 5.84 -3.34
CA ALA A 33 2.54 5.13 -3.16
C ALA A 33 2.72 4.67 -1.69
N ALA A 34 2.49 5.56 -0.74
CA ALA A 34 2.59 5.25 0.69
C ALA A 34 1.54 4.23 1.13
N PHE A 35 0.32 4.33 0.62
CA PHE A 35 -0.75 3.34 0.85
C PHE A 35 -0.41 1.98 0.24
N GLY A 36 0.21 1.93 -0.93
CA GLY A 36 0.71 0.71 -1.54
C GLY A 36 1.76 -0.01 -0.66
N ILE A 37 2.66 0.76 -0.03
CA ILE A 37 3.60 0.23 0.96
C ILE A 37 2.86 -0.32 2.18
N PHE A 38 1.88 0.43 2.69
CA PHE A 38 1.04 -0.02 3.82
C PHE A 38 0.33 -1.34 3.50
N LEU A 39 -0.28 -1.49 2.32
CA LEU A 39 -0.92 -2.74 1.90
C LEU A 39 0.07 -3.91 1.83
N ALA A 40 1.29 -3.68 1.33
CA ALA A 40 2.32 -4.70 1.30
C ALA A 40 2.75 -5.13 2.72
N LEU A 41 2.90 -4.17 3.64
CA LEU A 41 3.20 -4.44 5.05
C LEU A 41 2.07 -5.22 5.72
N LEU A 42 0.81 -4.84 5.45
CA LEU A 42 -0.37 -5.52 5.97
C LEU A 42 -0.43 -6.97 5.47
N PHE A 43 -0.25 -7.17 4.17
CA PHE A 43 -0.22 -8.50 3.55
C PHE A 43 0.84 -9.40 4.19
N ASN A 44 2.06 -8.89 4.37
CA ASN A 44 3.14 -9.64 5.00
C ASN A 44 2.83 -9.96 6.47
N ARG A 45 2.25 -9.02 7.23
CA ARG A 45 1.89 -9.23 8.65
C ARG A 45 0.75 -10.21 8.84
N THR A 46 -0.18 -10.26 7.89
CA THR A 46 -1.31 -11.19 7.89
C THR A 46 -0.98 -12.54 7.26
N ARG A 47 0.32 -12.85 7.07
CA ARG A 47 0.81 -14.09 6.45
C ARG A 47 0.21 -14.36 5.07
N GLY A 48 0.03 -13.32 4.27
CA GLY A 48 -0.52 -13.43 2.93
C GLY A 48 -2.05 -13.48 2.86
N HIS A 49 -2.75 -13.06 3.91
CA HIS A 49 -4.22 -13.08 3.93
C HIS A 49 -4.79 -11.98 3.01
N LEU A 50 -5.16 -12.38 1.80
CA LEU A 50 -5.60 -11.46 0.74
C LEU A 50 -6.86 -10.68 1.11
N VAL A 51 -7.83 -11.31 1.77
CA VAL A 51 -9.10 -10.68 2.16
C VAL A 51 -8.87 -9.45 3.05
N SER A 52 -7.92 -9.52 3.99
CA SER A 52 -7.58 -8.37 4.86
C SER A 52 -7.08 -7.18 4.05
N THR A 53 -6.24 -7.45 3.04
CA THR A 53 -5.69 -6.42 2.15
C THR A 53 -6.76 -5.82 1.25
N MET A 54 -7.66 -6.65 0.72
CA MET A 54 -8.81 -6.20 -0.09
C MET A 54 -9.77 -5.33 0.71
N LEU A 55 -10.11 -5.73 1.94
CA LEU A 55 -10.96 -4.94 2.84
C LEU A 55 -10.32 -3.60 3.19
N ALA A 56 -9.01 -3.57 3.48
CA ALA A 56 -8.29 -2.33 3.73
C ALA A 56 -8.33 -1.41 2.51
N HIS A 57 -8.13 -1.95 1.31
CA HIS A 57 -8.18 -1.19 0.06
C HIS A 57 -9.59 -0.65 -0.21
N PHE A 58 -10.62 -1.48 -0.03
CA PHE A 58 -12.01 -1.06 -0.19
C PHE A 58 -12.38 0.06 0.79
N SER A 59 -12.05 -0.10 2.08
CA SER A 59 -12.30 0.90 3.12
C SER A 59 -11.60 2.23 2.81
N PHE A 60 -10.37 2.16 2.31
CA PHE A 60 -9.63 3.34 1.89
C PHE A 60 -10.33 4.07 0.74
N ASN A 61 -10.76 3.35 -0.30
CA ASN A 61 -11.46 3.93 -1.44
C ASN A 61 -12.79 4.59 -1.01
N MET A 62 -13.54 3.95 -0.10
CA MET A 62 -14.77 4.55 0.46
C MET A 62 -14.47 5.82 1.26
N SER A 63 -13.43 5.78 2.10
CA SER A 63 -12.99 6.96 2.86
C SER A 63 -12.55 8.09 1.94
N LEU A 64 -11.83 7.77 0.85
CA LEU A 64 -11.38 8.74 -0.14
C LEU A 64 -12.55 9.38 -0.89
N ALA A 65 -13.57 8.58 -1.27
CA ALA A 65 -14.76 9.09 -1.94
C ALA A 65 -15.53 10.05 -1.05
N VAL A 66 -15.80 9.68 0.20
CA VAL A 66 -16.58 10.50 1.15
C VAL A 66 -15.76 11.68 1.67
N GLY A 67 -14.55 11.41 2.18
CA GLY A 67 -13.68 12.44 2.76
C GLY A 67 -13.19 13.45 1.72
N GLY A 68 -12.87 12.98 0.53
CA GLY A 68 -12.49 13.85 -0.59
C GLY A 68 -13.63 14.76 -1.04
N ALA A 69 -14.87 14.29 -1.04
CA ALA A 69 -16.04 15.09 -1.38
C ALA A 69 -16.36 16.17 -0.32
N ILE A 70 -16.10 15.87 0.97
CA ILE A 70 -16.44 16.80 2.08
C ILE A 70 -15.29 17.78 2.36
N LEU A 71 -14.06 17.31 2.42
CA LEU A 71 -12.89 18.06 2.89
C LEU A 71 -11.93 18.46 1.75
N GLY A 72 -12.17 17.96 0.54
CA GLY A 72 -11.38 18.31 -0.65
C GLY A 72 -9.89 18.00 -0.51
N SER A 73 -9.05 18.93 -0.96
CA SER A 73 -7.60 18.77 -1.00
C SER A 73 -6.95 18.58 0.38
N VAL A 74 -7.53 19.16 1.43
CA VAL A 74 -7.01 19.01 2.81
C VAL A 74 -7.02 17.54 3.23
N PHE A 75 -8.08 16.81 2.90
CA PHE A 75 -8.16 15.38 3.19
C PHE A 75 -7.07 14.57 2.50
N ILE A 76 -6.83 14.87 1.22
CA ILE A 76 -5.78 14.19 0.43
C ILE A 76 -4.40 14.42 1.02
N TRP A 77 -4.05 15.65 1.39
CA TRP A 77 -2.78 15.96 2.04
C TRP A 77 -2.63 15.29 3.41
N THR A 78 -3.71 15.26 4.20
CA THR A 78 -3.72 14.60 5.51
C THR A 78 -3.46 13.09 5.36
N LEU A 79 -4.13 12.43 4.43
CA LEU A 79 -3.90 11.01 4.16
C LEU A 79 -2.49 10.75 3.62
N ALA A 80 -1.99 11.59 2.71
CA ALA A 80 -0.62 11.49 2.20
C ALA A 80 0.40 11.56 3.35
N PHE A 81 0.22 12.47 4.29
CA PHE A 81 1.08 12.63 5.45
C PHE A 81 1.03 11.41 6.37
N ILE A 82 -0.18 10.98 6.76
CA ILE A 82 -0.38 9.83 7.66
C ILE A 82 0.23 8.56 7.07
N PHE A 83 -0.10 8.23 5.82
CA PHE A 83 0.41 7.02 5.18
C PHE A 83 1.91 7.08 4.92
N SER A 84 2.47 8.25 4.65
CA SER A 84 3.93 8.40 4.53
C SER A 84 4.64 8.10 5.85
N ILE A 85 4.13 8.58 6.96
CA ILE A 85 4.66 8.26 8.30
C ILE A 85 4.59 6.73 8.53
N VAL A 86 3.44 6.12 8.29
CA VAL A 86 3.24 4.67 8.48
C VAL A 86 4.19 3.87 7.59
N ALA A 87 4.37 4.29 6.33
CA ALA A 87 5.29 3.64 5.39
C ALA A 87 6.75 3.75 5.87
N ILE A 88 7.19 4.93 6.30
CA ILE A 88 8.55 5.15 6.79
C ILE A 88 8.83 4.28 8.03
N PHE A 89 7.95 4.30 9.02
CA PHE A 89 8.11 3.48 10.22
C PHE A 89 8.05 1.98 9.91
N GLY A 90 7.18 1.56 9.00
CA GLY A 90 7.06 0.18 8.59
C GLY A 90 8.32 -0.33 7.89
N LEU A 91 8.87 0.45 6.97
CA LEU A 91 10.12 0.13 6.26
C LEU A 91 11.33 0.15 7.20
N ALA A 92 11.40 1.13 8.12
CA ALA A 92 12.48 1.20 9.11
C ALA A 92 12.51 -0.03 10.01
N LYS A 93 11.33 -0.55 10.42
CA LYS A 93 11.26 -1.81 11.19
C LYS A 93 11.69 -3.03 10.38
N LEU A 94 11.42 -3.06 9.08
CA LEU A 94 11.88 -4.16 8.22
C LEU A 94 13.40 -4.13 8.03
N SER A 95 13.99 -2.95 7.82
CA SER A 95 15.44 -2.79 7.66
C SER A 95 16.23 -3.07 8.94
N ALA A 96 15.62 -2.90 10.11
CA ALA A 96 16.23 -3.17 11.40
C ALA A 96 16.21 -4.68 11.77
N GLN A 97 15.50 -5.53 11.05
CA GLN A 97 15.53 -6.97 11.27
C GLN A 97 16.82 -7.55 10.70
N PRO A 98 17.63 -8.30 11.50
CA PRO A 98 18.80 -8.97 10.96
C PRO A 98 18.34 -9.94 9.86
N ILE A 99 19.03 -9.89 8.72
CA ILE A 99 18.84 -10.87 7.66
C ILE A 99 19.14 -12.23 8.26
N ARG A 100 18.12 -12.99 8.59
CA ARG A 100 18.28 -14.40 8.91
C ARG A 100 18.58 -15.11 7.60
N ILE A 101 19.86 -15.17 7.26
CA ILE A 101 20.32 -16.14 6.29
C ILE A 101 19.99 -17.48 6.95
N ALA A 102 19.09 -18.24 6.33
CA ALA A 102 18.79 -19.59 6.77
C ALA A 102 20.11 -20.39 6.70
N GLN A 103 20.80 -20.48 7.84
CA GLN A 103 21.96 -21.36 8.00
C GLN A 103 21.50 -22.80 8.23
N THR A 104 20.34 -23.16 7.76
CA THR A 104 19.89 -24.55 7.74
C THR A 104 20.16 -25.08 6.36
N GLY A 105 21.26 -25.86 6.24
CA GLY A 105 21.45 -26.79 5.13
C GLY A 105 20.40 -27.91 5.18
N GLU A 106 19.17 -27.57 5.55
CA GLU A 106 18.04 -28.48 5.41
C GLU A 106 17.64 -28.47 3.94
N VAL A 107 18.10 -29.53 3.28
CA VAL A 107 17.57 -29.94 1.97
C VAL A 107 16.03 -29.98 2.13
N PHE A 108 15.34 -29.18 1.37
CA PHE A 108 13.89 -29.24 1.26
C PHE A 108 13.53 -30.65 0.78
N THR A 109 13.14 -31.51 1.70
CA THR A 109 12.49 -32.78 1.36
C THR A 109 11.04 -32.48 1.04
N PRO A 110 10.57 -32.70 -0.20
CA PRO A 110 9.16 -32.55 -0.51
C PRO A 110 8.36 -33.50 0.37
N LEU A 111 7.37 -32.96 1.11
CA LEU A 111 6.39 -33.76 1.83
C LEU A 111 5.68 -34.65 0.81
N GLY A 112 5.91 -35.99 0.88
CA GLY A 112 5.08 -36.90 0.09
C GLY A 112 5.78 -38.15 -0.49
N THR A 113 6.71 -38.78 0.21
CA THR A 113 7.19 -40.12 -0.18
C THR A 113 7.19 -41.10 0.96
N ASP A 114 6.28 -40.94 1.93
CA ASP A 114 6.04 -42.00 2.92
C ASP A 114 4.75 -42.72 2.51
N ILE A 115 4.92 -43.68 1.63
CA ILE A 115 4.00 -44.79 1.43
C ILE A 115 4.67 -46.07 1.97
#